data_36257d2a89d4e46ada8af1fd46881609
#
_entry.id   36257d2a89d4e46ada8af1fd46881609
#
_cell.length_a   1.000
_cell.length_b   1.000
_cell.length_c   1.000
_cell.angle_alpha   90.00
_cell.angle_beta   90.00
_cell.angle_gamma   90.00
#
_symmetry.space_group_name_H-M   'P 1'
#
loop_
_entity.id
_entity.type
_entity.pdbx_description
1 polymer ?
#
loop_
_entity_poly.entity_id
_entity_poly.type
_entity_poly.pdbx_seq_one_letter_code
_entity_poly.pdbx_strand_id
1 'polypeptide(L)'
;DIQPVSIERNKLTILVAEDNASNYKLFESILKYDYHLIHAWDGMEAVEMFRKHNPQIVLMDINMPVMNGYEAAREIRKYSAKIPIIAVTAFAYASDEQKVMESGFDGYMPKPINAKLLKAQLVDIMQKRIILL
;
A
#
# COMPACT_ATOMS: atom_id res chain seq x y z
N ASP A 1 7.80 -31.06 4.26
CA ASP A 1 6.40 -31.45 4.30
C ASP A 1 5.53 -30.29 4.73
N ILE A 2 5.86 -29.64 5.79
CA ILE A 2 5.10 -28.51 6.28
C ILE A 2 5.51 -27.19 5.63
N GLN A 3 6.54 -27.21 4.84
CA GLN A 3 7.16 -26.01 4.33
C GLN A 3 6.27 -25.16 3.43
N PRO A 4 5.50 -25.71 2.49
CA PRO A 4 4.67 -24.84 1.65
C PRO A 4 3.70 -23.98 2.47
N VAL A 5 3.08 -24.56 3.48
CA VAL A 5 2.14 -23.81 4.34
C VAL A 5 2.88 -22.79 5.20
N SER A 6 4.05 -23.16 5.72
CA SER A 6 4.86 -22.25 6.53
C SER A 6 5.34 -21.05 5.72
N ILE A 7 5.76 -21.29 4.47
CA ILE A 7 6.19 -20.21 3.59
C ILE A 7 5.03 -19.28 3.30
N GLU A 8 3.85 -19.80 3.05
CA GLU A 8 2.65 -18.99 2.82
C GLU A 8 2.33 -18.10 4.02
N ARG A 9 2.40 -18.66 5.22
CA ARG A 9 2.13 -17.90 6.44
C ARG A 9 3.13 -16.78 6.67
N ASN A 10 4.33 -16.92 6.14
CA ASN A 10 5.38 -15.92 6.34
C ASN A 10 5.29 -14.77 5.34
N LYS A 11 4.44 -14.88 4.34
CA LYS A 11 4.23 -13.78 3.40
C LYS A 11 3.44 -12.68 4.08
N LEU A 12 3.91 -11.45 3.90
CA LEU A 12 3.20 -10.29 4.39
C LEU A 12 2.04 -9.95 3.47
N THR A 13 1.03 -9.32 4.04
CA THR A 13 -0.17 -8.92 3.30
C THR A 13 -0.11 -7.43 2.98
N ILE A 14 -0.32 -7.11 1.72
CA ILE A 14 -0.37 -5.73 1.24
C ILE A 14 -1.79 -5.42 0.79
N LEU A 15 -2.35 -4.35 1.31
CA LEU A 15 -3.61 -3.81 0.82
C LEU A 15 -3.29 -2.82 -0.29
N VAL A 16 -3.84 -3.07 -1.48
CA VAL A 16 -3.66 -2.18 -2.63
C VAL A 16 -4.99 -1.51 -2.93
N ALA A 17 -5.05 -0.19 -2.70
CA ALA A 17 -6.23 0.60 -3.02
C ALA A 17 -6.00 1.25 -4.38
N GLU A 18 -6.72 0.78 -5.38
CA GLU A 18 -6.59 1.21 -6.77
C GLU A 18 -7.92 1.02 -7.48
N ASP A 19 -8.45 2.10 -8.05
CA ASP A 19 -9.76 2.08 -8.68
C ASP A 19 -9.74 1.59 -10.14
N ASN A 20 -8.56 1.44 -10.72
CA ASN A 20 -8.42 1.00 -12.10
C ASN A 20 -7.93 -0.44 -12.16
N ALA A 21 -8.71 -1.31 -12.82
CA ALA A 21 -8.40 -2.73 -12.89
C ALA A 21 -7.06 -3.02 -13.55
N SER A 22 -6.72 -2.27 -14.60
CA SER A 22 -5.45 -2.48 -15.30
C SER A 22 -4.26 -2.11 -14.43
N ASN A 23 -4.37 -1.03 -13.68
CA ASN A 23 -3.32 -0.62 -12.75
C ASN A 23 -3.17 -1.65 -11.62
N TYR A 24 -4.29 -2.17 -11.12
CA TYR A 24 -4.22 -3.19 -10.08
C TYR A 24 -3.52 -4.45 -10.60
N LYS A 25 -3.83 -4.86 -11.84
CA LYS A 25 -3.18 -6.05 -12.43
C LYS A 25 -1.67 -5.88 -12.52
N LEU A 26 -1.20 -4.65 -12.73
CA LEU A 26 0.23 -4.38 -12.73
C LEU A 26 0.83 -4.62 -11.35
N PHE A 27 0.21 -4.09 -10.29
CA PHE A 27 0.65 -4.37 -8.92
C PHE A 27 0.64 -5.88 -8.64
N GLU A 28 -0.43 -6.54 -9.03
CA GLU A 28 -0.56 -7.97 -8.81
C GLU A 28 0.56 -8.75 -9.49
N SER A 29 0.85 -8.43 -10.75
CA SER A 29 1.91 -9.13 -11.50
C SER A 29 3.28 -8.93 -10.87
N ILE A 30 3.52 -7.78 -10.26
CA ILE A 30 4.80 -7.47 -9.63
C ILE A 30 4.93 -8.15 -8.26
N LEU A 31 3.85 -8.20 -7.49
CA LEU A 31 3.92 -8.50 -6.06
C LEU A 31 3.36 -9.85 -5.65
N LYS A 32 2.56 -10.50 -6.47
CA LYS A 32 1.79 -11.68 -6.04
C LYS A 32 2.61 -12.87 -5.58
N TYR A 33 3.84 -13.00 -6.06
CA TYR A 33 4.69 -14.14 -5.68
C TYR A 33 5.35 -13.96 -4.33
N ASP A 34 5.50 -12.72 -3.89
CA ASP A 34 6.19 -12.40 -2.65
C ASP A 34 5.26 -11.98 -1.52
N TYR A 35 4.03 -11.58 -1.85
CA TYR A 35 3.09 -11.03 -0.88
C TYR A 35 1.69 -11.56 -1.11
N HIS A 36 0.88 -11.57 -0.05
CA HIS A 36 -0.55 -11.73 -0.16
C HIS A 36 -1.14 -10.37 -0.48
N LEU A 37 -2.02 -10.30 -1.47
CA LEU A 37 -2.61 -9.04 -1.89
C LEU A 37 -4.09 -8.98 -1.59
N ILE A 38 -4.54 -7.83 -1.12
CA ILE A 38 -5.96 -7.53 -0.94
C ILE A 38 -6.23 -6.29 -1.78
N HIS A 39 -7.29 -6.30 -2.57
CA HIS A 39 -7.62 -5.22 -3.47
C HIS A 39 -8.82 -4.43 -2.93
N ALA A 40 -8.66 -3.12 -2.81
CA ALA A 40 -9.75 -2.19 -2.53
C ALA A 40 -9.96 -1.30 -3.76
N TRP A 41 -11.21 -1.06 -4.13
CA TRP A 41 -11.55 -0.34 -5.34
C TRP A 41 -11.73 1.16 -5.14
N ASP A 42 -11.85 1.60 -3.90
CA ASP A 42 -11.94 3.02 -3.56
C ASP A 42 -11.45 3.22 -2.12
N GLY A 43 -11.44 4.47 -1.67
CA GLY A 43 -10.92 4.78 -0.34
C GLY A 43 -11.75 4.23 0.80
N MET A 44 -13.08 4.20 0.63
CA MET A 44 -13.94 3.65 1.67
C MET A 44 -13.71 2.15 1.82
N GLU A 45 -13.64 1.44 0.69
CA GLU A 45 -13.35 0.01 0.70
C GLU A 45 -11.96 -0.26 1.29
N ALA A 46 -11.00 0.63 1.03
CA ALA A 46 -9.67 0.51 1.61
C ALA A 46 -9.71 0.53 3.14
N VAL A 47 -10.49 1.43 3.72
CA VAL A 47 -10.64 1.50 5.18
C VAL A 47 -11.28 0.22 5.72
N GLU A 48 -12.34 -0.25 5.05
CA GLU A 48 -13.03 -1.48 5.46
C GLU A 48 -12.10 -2.71 5.39
N MET A 49 -11.36 -2.83 4.29
CA MET A 49 -10.44 -3.95 4.09
C MET A 49 -9.28 -3.89 5.07
N PHE A 50 -8.80 -2.68 5.38
CA PHE A 50 -7.76 -2.52 6.39
C PHE A 50 -8.21 -3.07 7.74
N ARG A 51 -9.40 -2.70 8.16
CA ARG A 51 -9.94 -3.14 9.45
C ARG A 51 -10.20 -4.64 9.49
N LYS A 52 -10.65 -5.20 8.37
CA LYS A 52 -11.01 -6.61 8.29
C LYS A 52 -9.80 -7.53 8.23
N HIS A 53 -8.77 -7.14 7.50
CA HIS A 53 -7.66 -8.03 7.17
C HIS A 53 -6.34 -7.72 7.86
N ASN A 54 -6.20 -6.57 8.50
CA ASN A 54 -4.97 -6.17 9.19
C ASN A 54 -3.72 -6.34 8.33
N PRO A 55 -3.64 -5.69 7.16
CA PRO A 55 -2.45 -5.82 6.31
C PRO A 55 -1.23 -5.17 6.98
N GLN A 56 -0.04 -5.56 6.56
CA GLN A 56 1.20 -5.01 7.08
C GLN A 56 1.64 -3.75 6.33
N ILE A 57 1.18 -3.57 5.11
CA ILE A 57 1.52 -2.40 4.27
C ILE A 57 0.30 -2.02 3.44
N VAL A 58 0.13 -0.72 3.21
CA VAL A 58 -0.93 -0.21 2.35
C VAL A 58 -0.31 0.57 1.19
N LEU A 59 -0.69 0.23 -0.03
CA LEU A 59 -0.40 1.01 -1.23
C LEU A 59 -1.68 1.74 -1.58
N MET A 60 -1.65 3.07 -1.55
CA MET A 60 -2.86 3.89 -1.62
C MET A 60 -2.81 4.85 -2.79
N ASP A 61 -3.65 4.62 -3.81
CA ASP A 61 -3.84 5.61 -4.86
C ASP A 61 -4.46 6.86 -4.24
N ILE A 62 -3.99 8.01 -4.65
CA ILE A 62 -4.52 9.28 -4.13
C ILE A 62 -5.85 9.63 -4.77
N ASN A 63 -5.98 9.44 -6.09
CA ASN A 63 -7.18 9.84 -6.82
C ASN A 63 -8.12 8.67 -7.01
N MET A 64 -9.07 8.54 -6.09
CA MET A 64 -10.08 7.49 -6.16
C MET A 64 -11.47 8.09 -5.92
N PRO A 65 -12.52 7.47 -6.48
CA PRO A 65 -13.89 7.92 -6.23
C PRO A 65 -14.33 7.58 -4.80
N VAL A 66 -15.43 8.16 -4.38
CA VAL A 66 -16.10 7.95 -3.09
C VAL A 66 -15.29 8.55 -1.94
N MET A 67 -14.06 8.10 -1.76
CA MET A 67 -13.14 8.62 -0.74
C MET A 67 -11.75 8.56 -1.34
N ASN A 68 -11.05 9.69 -1.41
CA ASN A 68 -9.71 9.74 -1.99
C ASN A 68 -8.67 9.17 -1.03
N GLY A 69 -7.43 9.03 -1.51
CA GLY A 69 -6.36 8.43 -0.72
C GLY A 69 -5.98 9.21 0.52
N TYR A 70 -6.08 10.54 0.48
CA TYR A 70 -5.80 11.36 1.65
C TYR A 70 -6.82 11.09 2.77
N GLU A 71 -8.08 11.05 2.39
CA GLU A 71 -9.16 10.78 3.33
C GLU A 71 -9.06 9.37 3.89
N ALA A 72 -8.80 8.40 3.03
CA ALA A 72 -8.66 7.01 3.45
C ALA A 72 -7.48 6.83 4.42
N ALA A 73 -6.34 7.45 4.12
CA ALA A 73 -5.17 7.37 5.00
C ALA A 73 -5.48 7.98 6.36
N ARG A 74 -6.20 9.10 6.39
CA ARG A 74 -6.59 9.72 7.64
C ARG A 74 -7.47 8.79 8.48
N GLU A 75 -8.41 8.10 7.83
CA GLU A 75 -9.28 7.16 8.53
C GLU A 75 -8.49 5.95 9.04
N ILE A 76 -7.57 5.43 8.23
CA ILE A 76 -6.74 4.30 8.64
C ILE A 76 -5.87 4.69 9.84
N ARG A 77 -5.36 5.92 9.88
CA ARG A 77 -4.52 6.39 10.98
C ARG A 77 -5.25 6.43 12.31
N LYS A 78 -6.58 6.50 12.30
CA LYS A 78 -7.35 6.41 13.54
C LYS A 78 -7.25 5.03 14.18
N TYR A 79 -6.99 4.00 13.38
CA TYR A 79 -6.87 2.63 13.87
C TYR A 79 -5.42 2.20 14.03
N SER A 80 -4.50 2.78 13.26
CA SER A 80 -3.09 2.43 13.34
C SER A 80 -2.24 3.64 12.99
N ALA A 81 -1.50 4.14 13.98
CA ALA A 81 -0.58 5.25 13.76
C ALA A 81 0.68 4.82 13.03
N LYS A 82 1.01 3.52 13.05
CA LYS A 82 2.30 3.03 12.59
C LYS A 82 2.28 2.21 11.30
N ILE A 83 1.12 1.82 10.80
CA ILE A 83 1.06 1.03 9.56
C ILE A 83 1.72 1.81 8.42
N PRO A 84 2.66 1.20 7.67
CA PRO A 84 3.25 1.89 6.52
C PRO A 84 2.21 2.10 5.43
N ILE A 85 2.07 3.34 4.99
CA ILE A 85 1.17 3.70 3.88
C ILE A 85 2.00 4.41 2.83
N ILE A 86 2.06 3.85 1.62
CA ILE A 86 2.75 4.43 0.48
C ILE A 86 1.72 5.02 -0.45
N ALA A 87 1.84 6.31 -0.75
CA ALA A 87 0.97 6.97 -1.71
C ALA A 87 1.40 6.63 -3.13
N VAL A 88 0.44 6.36 -3.99
CA VAL A 88 0.67 6.11 -5.41
C VAL A 88 -0.12 7.14 -6.19
N THR A 89 0.53 7.89 -7.08
CA THR A 89 -0.16 8.98 -7.76
C THR A 89 0.45 9.28 -9.13
N ALA A 90 -0.40 9.73 -10.05
CA ALA A 90 0.04 10.19 -11.37
C ALA A 90 0.65 11.59 -11.32
N PHE A 91 0.45 12.32 -10.23
CA PHE A 91 0.95 13.69 -10.10
C PHE A 91 2.27 13.68 -9.34
N ALA A 92 3.36 13.91 -10.07
CA ALA A 92 4.72 13.78 -9.54
C ALA A 92 5.44 15.11 -9.38
N TYR A 93 4.71 16.15 -8.98
CA TYR A 93 5.32 17.45 -8.71
C TYR A 93 5.86 17.49 -7.28
N ALA A 94 6.90 18.27 -7.07
CA ALA A 94 7.51 18.38 -5.75
C ALA A 94 6.51 18.83 -4.68
N SER A 95 5.58 19.73 -5.04
CA SER A 95 4.55 20.20 -4.11
C SER A 95 3.60 19.10 -3.69
N ASP A 96 3.32 18.16 -4.60
CA ASP A 96 2.44 17.02 -4.30
C ASP A 96 3.13 16.03 -3.37
N GLU A 97 4.42 15.79 -3.59
CA GLU A 97 5.20 14.94 -2.71
C GLU A 97 5.22 15.48 -1.29
N GLN A 98 5.41 16.78 -1.12
CA GLN A 98 5.40 17.41 0.18
C GLN A 98 4.04 17.23 0.86
N LYS A 99 2.95 17.48 0.13
CA LYS A 99 1.61 17.32 0.65
C LYS A 99 1.36 15.87 1.09
N VAL A 100 1.80 14.91 0.30
CA VAL A 100 1.68 13.50 0.61
C VAL A 100 2.37 13.18 1.93
N MET A 101 3.63 13.59 2.08
CA MET A 101 4.38 13.28 3.29
C MET A 101 3.82 13.98 4.52
N GLU A 102 3.31 15.18 4.36
CA GLU A 102 2.68 15.92 5.47
C GLU A 102 1.32 15.33 5.85
N SER A 103 0.72 14.52 4.98
CA SER A 103 -0.61 13.93 5.21
C SER A 103 -0.56 12.59 5.90
N GLY A 104 0.60 12.16 6.40
CA GLY A 104 0.72 10.93 7.17
C GLY A 104 1.12 9.70 6.38
N PHE A 105 1.55 9.87 5.14
CA PHE A 105 2.11 8.78 4.35
C PHE A 105 3.57 8.57 4.70
N ASP A 106 4.03 7.32 4.56
CA ASP A 106 5.42 6.96 4.84
C ASP A 106 6.28 6.95 3.58
N GLY A 107 5.66 6.95 2.42
CA GLY A 107 6.38 6.93 1.16
C GLY A 107 5.53 7.43 0.02
N TYR A 108 6.15 7.54 -1.13
CA TYR A 108 5.54 8.12 -2.32
C TYR A 108 6.05 7.38 -3.56
N MET A 109 5.13 6.99 -4.43
CA MET A 109 5.46 6.28 -5.67
C MET A 109 4.73 6.96 -6.83
N PRO A 110 5.46 7.54 -7.79
CA PRO A 110 4.80 8.13 -8.95
C PRO A 110 4.34 7.05 -9.94
N LYS A 111 3.27 7.32 -10.66
CA LYS A 111 2.86 6.51 -11.80
C LYS A 111 3.56 7.02 -13.06
N PRO A 112 3.88 6.16 -14.01
CA PRO A 112 3.64 4.73 -14.05
C PRO A 112 4.54 3.95 -13.10
N ILE A 113 4.02 2.84 -12.58
CA ILE A 113 4.72 2.04 -11.57
C ILE A 113 5.97 1.41 -12.16
N ASN A 114 7.09 1.61 -11.47
CA ASN A 114 8.37 0.96 -11.79
C ASN A 114 8.53 -0.23 -10.84
N ALA A 115 8.54 -1.45 -11.38
CA ALA A 115 8.58 -2.67 -10.59
C ALA A 115 9.79 -2.72 -9.65
N LYS A 116 10.95 -2.34 -10.16
CA LYS A 116 12.20 -2.39 -9.39
C LYS A 116 12.16 -1.42 -8.22
N LEU A 117 11.70 -0.19 -8.47
CA LEU A 117 11.59 0.82 -7.42
C LEU A 117 10.53 0.44 -6.38
N LEU A 118 9.41 -0.11 -6.83
CA LEU A 118 8.35 -0.54 -5.93
C LEU A 118 8.86 -1.62 -4.97
N LYS A 119 9.50 -2.65 -5.52
CA LYS A 119 10.05 -3.73 -4.70
C LYS A 119 11.09 -3.22 -3.70
N ALA A 120 11.97 -2.34 -4.16
CA ALA A 120 13.01 -1.78 -3.29
C ALA A 120 12.42 -0.95 -2.16
N GLN A 121 11.39 -0.15 -2.46
CA GLN A 121 10.75 0.68 -1.45
C GLN A 121 10.02 -0.17 -0.41
N LEU A 122 9.37 -1.25 -0.85
CA LEU A 122 8.70 -2.15 0.07
C LEU A 122 9.68 -2.82 1.03
N VAL A 123 10.80 -3.31 0.49
CA VAL A 123 11.84 -3.94 1.32
C VAL A 123 12.39 -2.92 2.33
N ASP A 124 12.68 -1.71 1.90
CA ASP A 124 13.23 -0.67 2.75
C ASP A 124 12.27 -0.33 3.90
N ILE A 125 11.00 -0.16 3.60
CA ILE A 125 9.99 0.16 4.61
C ILE A 125 9.84 -0.99 5.60
N MET A 126 9.80 -2.21 5.11
CA MET A 126 9.68 -3.38 5.98
C MET A 126 10.87 -3.53 6.91
N GLN A 127 12.07 -3.32 6.41
CA GLN A 127 13.26 -3.39 7.25
C GLN A 127 13.22 -2.36 8.36
N LYS A 128 12.83 -1.14 8.04
CA LYS A 128 12.76 -0.07 9.02
C LYS A 128 11.71 -0.30 10.10
N ARG A 129 10.56 -0.89 9.71
CA ARG A 129 9.43 -1.05 10.61
C ARG A 129 9.44 -2.35 11.38
N ILE A 130 9.95 -3.42 10.77
CA ILE A 130 9.91 -4.76 11.37
C ILE A 130 11.15 -5.06 12.18
N ILE A 131 12.31 -4.67 11.69
CA ILE A 131 13.57 -4.95 12.39
C ILE A 131 13.66 -4.18 13.71
N LEU A 132 13.08 -3.00 13.77
CA LEU A 132 13.09 -2.18 14.97
C LEU A 132 12.14 -2.69 16.06
N LEU A 133 11.35 -3.67 15.73
CA LEU A 133 10.50 -4.31 16.72
C LEU A 133 11.27 -5.34 17.52
#